data_49a29b00e03f309d271eae387e0583b7
#
_entry.id   49a29b00e03f309d271eae387e0583b7
#
_cell.length_a   1.000
_cell.length_b   1.000
_cell.length_c   1.000
_cell.angle_alpha   90.00
_cell.angle_beta   90.00
_cell.angle_gamma   90.00
#
_symmetry.space_group_name_H-M   'P 1'
#
loop_
_entity.id
_entity.type
_entity.pdbx_description
1 polymer ?
#
loop_
_entity_poly.entity_id
_entity_poly.type
_entity_poly.pdbx_seq_one_letter_code
_entity_poly.pdbx_strand_id
1 'polypeptide(L)'
;MLKDFGAHPADRVPKAELHAHLEGTIHAPVLRKLAARNGITLPDGVLDDQDNYLWTDFNDFLKVYDLATAAIKTPEDYYDLTLDYLERVAMEGGLYVEILVSPDHVLNLGMALKDQLDALIQAIDDARERFGVETRISQTIVRHYGPENSVAAAKAAVEHLHPYITGFQMAGAEDAYTPADFRPAYDIAAEAGLRCTAHTGEWLGPDSIRETLAALPMVERLGHGVRAIQDPALVKELAERKIPFEVCPGSNIALKVFPTPEEHA
;
A
#
# COMPACT_ATOMS: atom_id res chain seq x y z
N MET A 1 -25.14 -1.68 -9.82
CA MET A 1 -26.06 -0.92 -8.97
C MET A 1 -25.78 -1.36 -7.55
N LEU A 2 -25.08 -0.53 -6.77
CA LEU A 2 -24.75 -0.79 -5.35
C LEU A 2 -26.07 -0.95 -4.58
N LYS A 3 -26.42 -2.15 -4.20
CA LYS A 3 -27.75 -2.43 -3.61
C LYS A 3 -27.70 -2.68 -2.11
N ASP A 4 -26.56 -3.00 -1.54
CA ASP A 4 -26.44 -3.31 -0.12
C ASP A 4 -25.21 -2.58 0.48
N PHE A 5 -25.40 -1.31 0.83
CA PHE A 5 -24.45 -0.63 1.73
C PHE A 5 -24.44 -1.34 3.08
N GLY A 6 -23.28 -1.35 3.74
CA GLY A 6 -23.15 -1.83 5.11
C GLY A 6 -24.16 -1.22 6.06
N ALA A 7 -24.30 -1.80 7.23
CA ALA A 7 -25.33 -1.42 8.20
C ALA A 7 -25.06 -0.07 8.89
N HIS A 8 -23.82 0.43 8.84
CA HIS A 8 -23.45 1.66 9.52
C HIS A 8 -23.79 2.90 8.68
N PRO A 9 -24.28 4.00 9.27
CA PRO A 9 -24.60 5.23 8.52
C PRO A 9 -23.42 5.78 7.70
N ALA A 10 -22.18 5.60 8.16
CA ALA A 10 -20.98 6.03 7.45
C ALA A 10 -20.76 5.25 6.13
N ASP A 11 -21.31 4.03 6.00
CA ASP A 11 -21.17 3.22 4.78
C ASP A 11 -21.89 3.85 3.59
N ARG A 12 -22.81 4.78 3.86
CA ARG A 12 -23.56 5.54 2.83
C ARG A 12 -22.87 6.84 2.39
N VAL A 13 -21.78 7.20 3.02
CA VAL A 13 -21.00 8.39 2.64
C VAL A 13 -20.03 8.00 1.53
N PRO A 14 -20.06 8.67 0.35
CA PRO A 14 -19.09 8.43 -0.70
C PRO A 14 -17.67 8.65 -0.21
N LYS A 15 -16.77 7.69 -0.49
CA LYS A 15 -15.38 7.71 -0.03
C LYS A 15 -14.41 7.47 -1.17
N ALA A 16 -13.20 8.01 -1.01
CA ALA A 16 -12.03 7.63 -1.77
C ALA A 16 -10.95 7.15 -0.79
N GLU A 17 -10.27 6.06 -1.12
CA GLU A 17 -9.16 5.52 -0.38
C GLU A 17 -7.89 5.63 -1.23
N LEU A 18 -6.85 6.30 -0.73
CA LEU A 18 -5.68 6.68 -1.52
C LEU A 18 -4.40 5.94 -1.11
N HIS A 19 -4.46 5.09 -0.08
CA HIS A 19 -3.30 4.45 0.51
C HIS A 19 -3.65 3.06 1.04
N ALA A 20 -3.94 2.13 0.12
CA ALA A 20 -4.33 0.76 0.46
C ALA A 20 -3.31 -0.24 -0.09
N HIS A 21 -2.44 -0.78 0.76
CA HIS A 21 -1.55 -1.89 0.38
C HIS A 21 -2.39 -3.13 0.11
N LEU A 22 -2.45 -3.56 -1.15
CA LEU A 22 -3.32 -4.66 -1.57
C LEU A 22 -3.04 -5.93 -0.76
N GLU A 23 -1.79 -6.29 -0.61
CA GLU A 23 -1.39 -7.48 0.15
C GLU A 23 -1.76 -7.35 1.64
N GLY A 24 -1.83 -6.12 2.16
CA GLY A 24 -2.29 -5.83 3.53
C GLY A 24 -3.81 -5.89 3.69
N THR A 25 -4.57 -5.99 2.60
CA THR A 25 -6.04 -6.12 2.67
C THR A 25 -6.51 -7.56 2.90
N ILE A 26 -5.59 -8.53 2.95
CA ILE A 26 -5.89 -9.93 3.22
C ILE A 26 -6.49 -10.05 4.62
N HIS A 27 -7.80 -10.29 4.71
CA HIS A 27 -8.44 -10.61 5.98
C HIS A 27 -8.44 -12.13 6.24
N ALA A 28 -8.66 -12.57 7.49
CA ALA A 28 -8.47 -13.95 7.88
C ALA A 28 -9.20 -15.00 7.00
N PRO A 29 -10.46 -14.83 6.57
CA PRO A 29 -11.12 -15.75 5.66
C PRO A 29 -10.39 -15.90 4.31
N VAL A 30 -9.90 -14.80 3.72
CA VAL A 30 -9.12 -14.83 2.47
C VAL A 30 -7.77 -15.51 2.73
N LEU A 31 -7.07 -15.16 3.80
CA LEU A 31 -5.81 -15.81 4.17
C LEU A 31 -5.97 -17.33 4.27
N ARG A 32 -7.00 -17.81 4.97
CA ARG A 32 -7.26 -19.26 5.10
C ARG A 32 -7.56 -19.91 3.76
N LYS A 33 -8.33 -19.23 2.88
CA LYS A 33 -8.65 -19.70 1.51
C LYS A 33 -7.37 -19.85 0.69
N LEU A 34 -6.52 -18.82 0.67
CA LEU A 34 -5.27 -18.83 -0.10
C LEU A 34 -4.27 -19.86 0.47
N ALA A 35 -4.11 -19.92 1.79
CA ALA A 35 -3.25 -20.89 2.44
C ALA A 35 -3.68 -22.34 2.12
N ALA A 36 -4.97 -22.64 2.20
CA ALA A 36 -5.51 -23.95 1.86
C ALA A 36 -5.31 -24.30 0.38
N ARG A 37 -5.55 -23.35 -0.55
CA ARG A 37 -5.32 -23.52 -1.98
C ARG A 37 -3.86 -23.83 -2.29
N ASN A 38 -2.95 -23.14 -1.64
CA ASN A 38 -1.52 -23.20 -1.94
C ASN A 38 -0.73 -24.17 -1.03
N GLY A 39 -1.42 -24.97 -0.21
CA GLY A 39 -0.81 -25.98 0.66
C GLY A 39 0.09 -25.38 1.75
N ILE A 40 -0.23 -24.15 2.21
CA ILE A 40 0.53 -23.44 3.23
C ILE A 40 -0.10 -23.69 4.59
N THR A 41 0.73 -24.10 5.56
CA THR A 41 0.34 -24.17 6.96
C THR A 41 0.60 -22.82 7.61
N LEU A 42 -0.44 -22.16 8.09
CA LEU A 42 -0.29 -20.92 8.84
C LEU A 42 0.35 -21.20 10.19
N PRO A 43 1.39 -20.46 10.60
CA PRO A 43 1.97 -20.61 11.93
C PRO A 43 0.95 -20.26 13.02
N ASP A 44 1.11 -20.90 14.19
CA ASP A 44 0.37 -20.51 15.38
C ASP A 44 0.71 -19.06 15.78
N GLY A 45 -0.30 -18.31 16.24
CA GLY A 45 -0.12 -16.92 16.71
C GLY A 45 -0.10 -15.85 15.62
N VAL A 46 -0.38 -16.19 14.35
CA VAL A 46 -0.62 -15.19 13.29
C VAL A 46 -2.01 -14.56 13.47
N LEU A 47 -2.99 -15.35 13.86
CA LEU A 47 -4.36 -14.93 14.12
C LEU A 47 -4.77 -15.36 15.54
N ASP A 48 -5.61 -14.55 16.18
CA ASP A 48 -6.29 -14.94 17.43
C ASP A 48 -7.56 -15.79 17.15
N ASP A 49 -8.26 -16.16 18.22
CA ASP A 49 -9.52 -16.93 18.16
C ASP A 49 -10.69 -16.14 17.52
N GLN A 50 -10.53 -14.82 17.32
CA GLN A 50 -11.49 -13.91 16.73
C GLN A 50 -11.11 -13.50 15.30
N ASP A 51 -10.11 -14.18 14.72
CA ASP A 51 -9.57 -13.89 13.39
C ASP A 51 -8.89 -12.52 13.22
N ASN A 52 -8.41 -11.92 14.32
CA ASN A 52 -7.56 -10.74 14.25
C ASN A 52 -6.11 -11.14 14.10
N TYR A 53 -5.37 -10.41 13.27
CA TYR A 53 -3.93 -10.54 13.19
C TYR A 53 -3.27 -10.08 14.49
N LEU A 54 -2.21 -10.77 14.91
CA LEU A 54 -1.46 -10.49 16.12
C LEU A 54 -0.06 -9.97 15.80
N TRP A 55 0.29 -8.82 16.38
CA TRP A 55 1.65 -8.28 16.40
C TRP A 55 1.87 -7.47 17.68
N THR A 56 3.12 -7.34 18.08
CA THR A 56 3.53 -6.62 19.30
C THR A 56 4.07 -5.24 18.99
N ASP A 57 4.80 -5.09 17.91
CA ASP A 57 5.43 -3.85 17.45
C ASP A 57 5.48 -3.81 15.92
N PHE A 58 6.04 -2.73 15.35
CA PHE A 58 6.12 -2.54 13.91
C PHE A 58 6.94 -3.61 13.18
N ASN A 59 8.07 -4.04 13.74
CA ASN A 59 8.88 -5.07 13.12
C ASN A 59 8.18 -6.43 13.12
N ASP A 60 7.42 -6.71 14.17
CA ASP A 60 6.59 -7.90 14.25
C ASP A 60 5.41 -7.83 13.28
N PHE A 61 4.78 -6.67 13.14
CA PHE A 61 3.79 -6.41 12.09
C PHE A 61 4.34 -6.71 10.69
N LEU A 62 5.54 -6.24 10.34
CA LEU A 62 6.14 -6.54 9.03
C LEU A 62 6.32 -8.03 8.82
N LYS A 63 6.71 -8.80 9.84
CA LYS A 63 6.80 -10.26 9.75
C LYS A 63 5.44 -10.92 9.52
N VAL A 64 4.40 -10.47 10.24
CA VAL A 64 3.04 -10.98 10.05
C VAL A 64 2.52 -10.62 8.67
N TYR A 65 2.80 -9.41 8.18
CA TYR A 65 2.50 -8.97 6.83
C TYR A 65 3.17 -9.89 5.78
N ASP A 66 4.47 -10.16 5.91
CA ASP A 66 5.21 -11.04 5.01
C ASP A 66 4.67 -12.49 5.05
N LEU A 67 4.27 -12.98 6.22
CA LEU A 67 3.63 -14.29 6.37
C LEU A 67 2.27 -14.36 5.66
N ALA A 68 1.46 -13.32 5.75
CA ALA A 68 0.18 -13.25 5.06
C ALA A 68 0.36 -13.16 3.55
N THR A 69 1.29 -12.31 3.08
CA THR A 69 1.59 -12.16 1.64
C THR A 69 2.21 -13.42 1.05
N ALA A 70 2.94 -14.21 1.84
CA ALA A 70 3.47 -15.50 1.41
C ALA A 70 2.37 -16.52 1.02
N ALA A 71 1.11 -16.29 1.41
CA ALA A 71 -0.02 -17.10 0.98
C ALA A 71 -0.46 -16.83 -0.45
N ILE A 72 -0.09 -15.70 -1.05
CA ILE A 72 -0.36 -15.37 -2.45
C ILE A 72 0.71 -16.05 -3.31
N LYS A 73 0.32 -16.94 -4.23
CA LYS A 73 1.26 -17.72 -5.06
C LYS A 73 0.97 -17.63 -6.56
N THR A 74 -0.23 -17.27 -6.93
CA THR A 74 -0.69 -17.35 -8.30
C THR A 74 -1.38 -16.05 -8.75
N PRO A 75 -1.48 -15.79 -10.06
CA PRO A 75 -2.29 -14.68 -10.58
C PRO A 75 -3.76 -14.77 -10.12
N GLU A 76 -4.32 -15.98 -10.01
CA GLU A 76 -5.69 -16.18 -9.49
C GLU A 76 -5.83 -15.71 -8.03
N ASP A 77 -4.80 -15.86 -7.21
CA ASP A 77 -4.82 -15.37 -5.83
C ASP A 77 -4.87 -13.82 -5.79
N TYR A 78 -4.12 -13.15 -6.68
CA TYR A 78 -4.19 -11.69 -6.83
C TYR A 78 -5.55 -11.22 -7.33
N TYR A 79 -6.14 -11.92 -8.31
CA TYR A 79 -7.50 -11.65 -8.78
C TYR A 79 -8.51 -11.75 -7.63
N ASP A 80 -8.51 -12.88 -6.92
CA ASP A 80 -9.44 -13.14 -5.82
C ASP A 80 -9.30 -12.10 -4.70
N LEU A 81 -8.07 -11.78 -4.30
CA LEU A 81 -7.80 -10.77 -3.27
C LEU A 81 -8.30 -9.39 -3.68
N THR A 82 -7.98 -8.98 -4.91
CA THR A 82 -8.36 -7.67 -5.42
C THR A 82 -9.87 -7.52 -5.50
N LEU A 83 -10.55 -8.54 -6.03
CA LEU A 83 -12.00 -8.51 -6.17
C LEU A 83 -12.70 -8.49 -4.80
N ASP A 84 -12.25 -9.30 -3.85
CA ASP A 84 -12.75 -9.32 -2.46
C ASP A 84 -12.58 -7.95 -1.78
N TYR A 85 -11.39 -7.36 -1.91
CA TYR A 85 -11.14 -6.05 -1.32
C TYR A 85 -12.04 -4.96 -1.93
N LEU A 86 -12.15 -4.90 -3.26
CA LEU A 86 -12.97 -3.89 -3.93
C LEU A 86 -14.47 -4.08 -3.68
N GLU A 87 -14.95 -5.31 -3.48
CA GLU A 87 -16.31 -5.58 -3.02
C GLU A 87 -16.56 -5.00 -1.62
N ARG A 88 -15.65 -5.21 -0.68
CA ARG A 88 -15.74 -4.64 0.68
C ARG A 88 -15.73 -3.11 0.66
N VAL A 89 -14.84 -2.51 -0.13
CA VAL A 89 -14.80 -1.06 -0.35
C VAL A 89 -16.13 -0.52 -0.85
N ALA A 90 -16.75 -1.21 -1.83
CA ALA A 90 -18.06 -0.81 -2.35
C ALA A 90 -19.16 -0.89 -1.29
N MET A 91 -19.16 -1.94 -0.46
CA MET A 91 -20.13 -2.12 0.65
C MET A 91 -20.00 -1.01 1.69
N GLU A 92 -18.81 -0.44 1.85
CA GLU A 92 -18.53 0.69 2.75
C GLU A 92 -18.73 2.06 2.10
N GLY A 93 -19.24 2.12 0.86
CA GLY A 93 -19.51 3.37 0.14
C GLY A 93 -18.30 3.96 -0.58
N GLY A 94 -17.23 3.18 -0.76
CA GLY A 94 -16.08 3.59 -1.54
C GLY A 94 -16.39 3.65 -3.03
N LEU A 95 -15.98 4.73 -3.68
CA LEU A 95 -16.18 4.96 -5.12
C LEU A 95 -14.86 4.96 -5.89
N TYR A 96 -13.76 5.20 -5.21
CA TYR A 96 -12.43 5.32 -5.80
C TYR A 96 -11.37 4.77 -4.85
N VAL A 97 -10.43 4.01 -5.40
CA VAL A 97 -9.30 3.44 -4.62
C VAL A 97 -8.00 3.58 -5.39
N GLU A 98 -6.93 3.92 -4.70
CA GLU A 98 -5.55 3.74 -5.15
C GLU A 98 -4.93 2.56 -4.38
N ILE A 99 -4.76 1.42 -5.06
CA ILE A 99 -4.11 0.25 -4.47
C ILE A 99 -2.60 0.32 -4.67
N LEU A 100 -1.88 -0.03 -3.62
CA LEU A 100 -0.43 -0.11 -3.57
C LEU A 100 -0.06 -1.58 -3.74
N VAL A 101 0.68 -1.90 -4.80
CA VAL A 101 1.00 -3.28 -5.16
C VAL A 101 2.51 -3.42 -5.31
N SER A 102 3.10 -4.44 -4.68
CA SER A 102 4.55 -4.62 -4.68
C SER A 102 5.03 -5.54 -5.82
N PRO A 103 5.78 -5.02 -6.80
CA PRO A 103 6.53 -5.84 -7.76
C PRO A 103 7.56 -6.75 -7.09
N ASP A 104 8.14 -6.29 -5.98
CA ASP A 104 9.18 -7.05 -5.25
C ASP A 104 8.65 -8.41 -4.77
N HIS A 105 7.39 -8.45 -4.26
CA HIS A 105 6.79 -9.71 -3.80
C HIS A 105 6.67 -10.73 -4.95
N VAL A 106 6.23 -10.29 -6.11
CA VAL A 106 6.03 -11.13 -7.29
C VAL A 106 7.35 -11.64 -7.85
N LEU A 107 8.34 -10.75 -7.95
CA LEU A 107 9.67 -11.12 -8.43
C LEU A 107 10.34 -12.12 -7.47
N ASN A 108 10.18 -11.96 -6.16
CA ASN A 108 10.69 -12.89 -5.15
C ASN A 108 10.01 -14.27 -5.22
N LEU A 109 8.77 -14.34 -5.70
CA LEU A 109 8.06 -15.59 -5.95
C LEU A 109 8.48 -16.26 -7.26
N GLY A 110 9.22 -15.57 -8.12
CA GLY A 110 9.54 -16.04 -9.48
C GLY A 110 8.35 -15.97 -10.45
N MET A 111 7.31 -15.23 -10.10
CA MET A 111 6.15 -14.96 -10.97
C MET A 111 6.50 -13.81 -11.91
N ALA A 112 6.00 -13.84 -13.15
CA ALA A 112 6.14 -12.70 -14.04
C ALA A 112 5.23 -11.53 -13.56
N LEU A 113 5.78 -10.31 -13.50
CA LEU A 113 4.99 -9.14 -13.11
C LEU A 113 3.76 -8.93 -14.01
N LYS A 114 3.90 -9.25 -15.30
CA LYS A 114 2.79 -9.19 -16.25
C LYS A 114 1.59 -10.05 -15.82
N ASP A 115 1.83 -11.25 -15.31
CA ASP A 115 0.76 -12.16 -14.92
C ASP A 115 0.00 -11.62 -13.70
N GLN A 116 0.72 -10.99 -12.73
CA GLN A 116 0.09 -10.26 -11.62
C GLN A 116 -0.76 -9.11 -12.16
N LEU A 117 -0.19 -8.26 -13.01
CA LEU A 117 -0.88 -7.08 -13.54
C LEU A 117 -2.12 -7.43 -14.34
N ASP A 118 -2.06 -8.47 -15.18
CA ASP A 118 -3.21 -8.94 -15.94
C ASP A 118 -4.35 -9.39 -15.00
N ALA A 119 -4.03 -10.10 -13.92
CA ALA A 119 -5.01 -10.52 -12.91
C ALA A 119 -5.62 -9.33 -12.16
N LEU A 120 -4.80 -8.35 -11.78
CA LEU A 120 -5.27 -7.11 -11.13
C LEU A 120 -6.18 -6.31 -12.06
N ILE A 121 -5.79 -6.12 -13.32
CA ILE A 121 -6.57 -5.38 -14.31
C ILE A 121 -7.93 -6.05 -14.54
N GLN A 122 -7.96 -7.38 -14.68
CA GLN A 122 -9.21 -8.12 -14.79
C GLN A 122 -10.10 -7.95 -13.57
N ALA A 123 -9.55 -8.08 -12.36
CA ALA A 123 -10.30 -7.88 -11.12
C ALA A 123 -10.86 -6.45 -10.97
N ILE A 124 -10.07 -5.45 -11.40
CA ILE A 124 -10.50 -4.03 -11.41
C ILE A 124 -11.64 -3.81 -12.40
N ASP A 125 -11.56 -4.37 -13.60
CA ASP A 125 -12.62 -4.27 -14.60
C ASP A 125 -13.92 -4.92 -14.10
N ASP A 126 -13.83 -6.13 -13.54
CA ASP A 126 -14.96 -6.85 -12.96
C ASP A 126 -15.57 -6.09 -11.76
N ALA A 127 -14.73 -5.53 -10.88
CA ALA A 127 -15.19 -4.73 -9.75
C ALA A 127 -15.88 -3.43 -10.20
N ARG A 128 -15.34 -2.77 -11.22
CA ARG A 128 -15.96 -1.58 -11.80
C ARG A 128 -17.35 -1.90 -12.38
N GLU A 129 -17.46 -3.00 -13.11
CA GLU A 129 -18.73 -3.43 -13.70
C GLU A 129 -19.74 -3.84 -12.63
N ARG A 130 -19.31 -4.63 -11.64
CA ARG A 130 -20.19 -5.23 -10.62
C ARG A 130 -20.55 -4.26 -9.51
N PHE A 131 -19.59 -3.46 -9.05
CA PHE A 131 -19.68 -2.66 -7.83
C PHE A 131 -19.61 -1.15 -8.07
N GLY A 132 -19.10 -0.71 -9.23
CA GLY A 132 -18.97 0.71 -9.57
C GLY A 132 -17.78 1.41 -8.90
N VAL A 133 -16.76 0.66 -8.47
CA VAL A 133 -15.54 1.21 -7.86
C VAL A 133 -14.48 1.49 -8.93
N GLU A 134 -14.05 2.73 -9.03
CA GLU A 134 -12.90 3.11 -9.86
C GLU A 134 -11.59 2.86 -9.11
N THR A 135 -10.62 2.22 -9.77
CA THR A 135 -9.37 1.85 -9.12
C THR A 135 -8.16 2.30 -9.94
N ARG A 136 -7.10 2.71 -9.23
CA ARG A 136 -5.76 2.95 -9.81
C ARG A 136 -4.73 2.14 -9.04
N ILE A 137 -3.61 1.87 -9.70
CA ILE A 137 -2.49 1.09 -9.16
C ILE A 137 -1.29 2.01 -8.99
N SER A 138 -0.69 2.00 -7.81
CA SER A 138 0.64 2.52 -7.55
C SER A 138 1.61 1.34 -7.33
N GLN A 139 2.63 1.24 -8.18
CA GLN A 139 3.69 0.25 -8.01
C GLN A 139 4.56 0.64 -6.82
N THR A 140 4.68 -0.26 -5.85
CA THR A 140 5.26 0.05 -4.55
C THR A 140 6.50 -0.80 -4.28
N ILE A 141 7.68 -0.21 -4.30
CA ILE A 141 8.93 -0.88 -3.92
C ILE A 141 9.06 -0.99 -2.41
N VAL A 142 9.73 -2.03 -1.94
CA VAL A 142 9.91 -2.34 -0.52
C VAL A 142 11.33 -1.99 -0.07
N ARG A 143 11.48 -0.97 0.79
CA ARG A 143 12.80 -0.42 1.21
C ARG A 143 13.74 -1.48 1.77
N HIS A 144 13.26 -2.31 2.68
CA HIS A 144 14.11 -3.29 3.36
C HIS A 144 14.58 -4.44 2.46
N TYR A 145 14.08 -4.55 1.22
CA TYR A 145 14.64 -5.45 0.20
C TYR A 145 15.83 -4.84 -0.54
N GLY A 146 16.10 -3.56 -0.34
CA GLY A 146 17.29 -2.86 -0.80
C GLY A 146 17.16 -2.16 -2.16
N PRO A 147 18.09 -1.22 -2.43
CA PRO A 147 18.00 -0.36 -3.61
C PRO A 147 18.22 -1.10 -4.94
N GLU A 148 19.00 -2.18 -4.96
CA GLU A 148 19.20 -2.98 -6.19
C GLU A 148 17.92 -3.67 -6.64
N ASN A 149 17.17 -4.27 -5.70
CA ASN A 149 15.87 -4.84 -5.97
C ASN A 149 14.87 -3.77 -6.45
N SER A 150 14.91 -2.59 -5.84
CA SER A 150 14.05 -1.47 -6.21
C SER A 150 14.25 -1.00 -7.65
N VAL A 151 15.49 -1.00 -8.14
CA VAL A 151 15.78 -0.69 -9.56
C VAL A 151 15.23 -1.78 -10.48
N ALA A 152 15.37 -3.05 -10.10
CA ALA A 152 14.79 -4.16 -10.87
C ALA A 152 13.27 -4.08 -10.93
N ALA A 153 12.63 -3.83 -9.78
CA ALA A 153 11.17 -3.65 -9.66
C ALA A 153 10.67 -2.45 -10.48
N ALA A 154 11.37 -1.31 -10.43
CA ALA A 154 11.01 -0.13 -11.22
C ALA A 154 11.09 -0.41 -12.73
N LYS A 155 12.14 -1.09 -13.20
CA LYS A 155 12.26 -1.50 -14.61
C LYS A 155 11.12 -2.41 -15.02
N ALA A 156 10.81 -3.43 -14.23
CA ALA A 156 9.70 -4.33 -14.53
C ALA A 156 8.35 -3.59 -14.55
N ALA A 157 8.13 -2.65 -13.62
CA ALA A 157 6.92 -1.86 -13.56
C ALA A 157 6.68 -1.02 -14.82
N VAL A 158 7.73 -0.41 -15.39
CA VAL A 158 7.58 0.43 -16.60
C VAL A 158 7.54 -0.35 -17.91
N GLU A 159 7.91 -1.64 -17.91
CA GLU A 159 7.75 -2.51 -19.08
C GLU A 159 6.28 -2.86 -19.39
N HIS A 160 5.39 -2.75 -18.39
CA HIS A 160 4.01 -3.19 -18.46
C HIS A 160 3.01 -2.09 -18.07
N LEU A 161 3.22 -0.88 -18.58
CA LEU A 161 2.32 0.25 -18.31
C LEU A 161 0.90 -0.02 -18.80
N HIS A 162 -0.07 0.37 -17.99
CA HIS A 162 -1.51 0.30 -18.31
C HIS A 162 -2.18 1.58 -17.79
N PRO A 163 -3.32 2.05 -18.36
CA PRO A 163 -4.03 3.24 -17.87
C PRO A 163 -4.43 3.21 -16.41
N TYR A 164 -4.52 2.04 -15.79
CA TYR A 164 -4.75 1.91 -14.35
C TYR A 164 -3.49 2.12 -13.51
N ILE A 165 -2.30 1.95 -14.09
CA ILE A 165 -1.02 2.14 -13.38
C ILE A 165 -0.63 3.61 -13.49
N THR A 166 -0.82 4.35 -12.41
CA THR A 166 -0.66 5.81 -12.41
C THR A 166 0.41 6.31 -11.44
N GLY A 167 0.85 5.45 -10.52
CA GLY A 167 1.77 5.83 -9.45
C GLY A 167 2.94 4.89 -9.26
N PHE A 168 3.97 5.43 -8.61
CA PHE A 168 5.14 4.70 -8.11
C PHE A 168 5.51 5.24 -6.74
N GLN A 169 5.82 4.34 -5.81
CA GLN A 169 6.24 4.74 -4.47
C GLN A 169 7.13 3.71 -3.78
N MET A 170 7.64 4.07 -2.60
CA MET A 170 8.32 3.14 -1.70
C MET A 170 7.60 3.05 -0.35
N ALA A 171 7.62 1.84 0.22
CA ALA A 171 7.09 1.51 1.54
C ALA A 171 8.07 0.61 2.31
N GLY A 172 7.66 0.13 3.50
CA GLY A 172 8.44 -0.75 4.36
C GLY A 172 9.19 0.01 5.45
N ALA A 173 10.24 -0.60 6.02
CA ALA A 173 10.96 -0.02 7.15
C ALA A 173 11.58 1.34 6.81
N GLU A 174 11.08 2.42 7.44
CA GLU A 174 11.48 3.80 7.09
C GLU A 174 12.95 4.09 7.38
N ASP A 175 13.56 3.35 8.31
CA ASP A 175 14.98 3.44 8.67
C ASP A 175 15.90 2.57 7.80
N ALA A 176 15.34 1.75 6.90
CA ALA A 176 16.13 0.96 5.98
C ALA A 176 16.63 1.83 4.82
N TYR A 177 17.94 1.99 4.75
CA TYR A 177 18.63 2.81 3.75
C TYR A 177 18.21 4.29 3.76
N THR A 178 18.89 5.12 2.98
CA THR A 178 18.53 6.53 2.79
C THR A 178 17.59 6.71 1.60
N PRO A 179 16.75 7.76 1.55
CA PRO A 179 15.94 8.05 0.37
C PRO A 179 16.77 8.21 -0.91
N ALA A 180 18.01 8.69 -0.81
CA ALA A 180 18.91 8.88 -1.94
C ALA A 180 19.30 7.56 -2.63
N ASP A 181 19.36 6.46 -1.88
CA ASP A 181 19.69 5.14 -2.41
C ASP A 181 18.62 4.64 -3.41
N PHE A 182 17.36 5.11 -3.27
CA PHE A 182 16.25 4.75 -4.14
C PHE A 182 16.04 5.69 -5.33
N ARG A 183 16.85 6.77 -5.41
CA ARG A 183 16.75 7.75 -6.49
C ARG A 183 16.76 7.11 -7.89
N PRO A 184 17.64 6.11 -8.21
CA PRO A 184 17.65 5.49 -9.53
C PRO A 184 16.32 4.81 -9.90
N ALA A 185 15.62 4.19 -8.94
CA ALA A 185 14.32 3.57 -9.17
C ALA A 185 13.24 4.63 -9.45
N TYR A 186 13.26 5.74 -8.69
CA TYR A 186 12.35 6.86 -8.88
C TYR A 186 12.57 7.61 -10.20
N ASP A 187 13.82 7.76 -10.63
CA ASP A 187 14.13 8.37 -11.94
C ASP A 187 13.52 7.55 -13.08
N ILE A 188 13.66 6.21 -13.04
CA ILE A 188 13.04 5.30 -14.04
C ILE A 188 11.52 5.49 -14.09
N ALA A 189 10.86 5.51 -12.93
CA ALA A 189 9.41 5.64 -12.83
C ALA A 189 8.92 7.02 -13.31
N ALA A 190 9.60 8.09 -12.89
CA ALA A 190 9.27 9.46 -13.27
C ALA A 190 9.48 9.71 -14.78
N GLU A 191 10.56 9.19 -15.37
CA GLU A 191 10.81 9.25 -16.82
C GLU A 191 9.71 8.52 -17.63
N ALA A 192 9.12 7.47 -17.06
CA ALA A 192 7.99 6.75 -17.65
C ALA A 192 6.63 7.48 -17.44
N GLY A 193 6.61 8.61 -16.72
CA GLY A 193 5.41 9.42 -16.48
C GLY A 193 4.57 9.00 -15.29
N LEU A 194 5.08 8.11 -14.42
CA LEU A 194 4.39 7.73 -13.18
C LEU A 194 4.50 8.85 -12.14
N ARG A 195 3.39 9.09 -11.41
CA ARG A 195 3.36 10.03 -10.29
C ARG A 195 4.04 9.41 -9.07
N CYS A 196 4.92 10.16 -8.43
CA CYS A 196 5.77 9.64 -7.36
C CYS A 196 5.26 10.04 -5.98
N THR A 197 5.16 9.05 -5.09
CA THR A 197 4.86 9.21 -3.66
C THR A 197 5.96 8.51 -2.86
N ALA A 198 6.16 8.86 -1.60
CA ALA A 198 7.07 8.14 -0.71
C ALA A 198 6.50 8.07 0.71
N HIS A 199 6.55 6.88 1.33
CA HIS A 199 6.34 6.76 2.77
C HIS A 199 7.50 7.46 3.48
N THR A 200 7.16 8.46 4.31
CA THR A 200 8.13 9.19 5.12
C THR A 200 7.42 9.94 6.24
N GLY A 201 8.10 10.13 7.36
CA GLY A 201 7.52 10.81 8.50
C GLY A 201 6.36 10.06 9.15
N GLU A 202 6.37 8.73 9.07
CA GLU A 202 5.52 7.84 9.84
C GLU A 202 6.17 7.52 11.17
N TRP A 203 7.32 6.86 11.13
CA TRP A 203 8.13 6.47 12.30
C TRP A 203 9.25 7.45 12.61
N LEU A 204 9.97 7.85 11.56
CA LEU A 204 11.03 8.83 11.68
C LEU A 204 10.47 10.25 11.76
N GLY A 205 11.26 11.15 12.31
CA GLY A 205 10.85 12.53 12.57
C GLY A 205 10.82 13.42 11.32
N PRO A 206 10.61 14.73 11.50
CA PRO A 206 10.54 15.72 10.40
C PRO A 206 11.75 15.74 9.47
N ASP A 207 12.92 15.36 9.97
CA ASP A 207 14.15 15.34 9.15
C ASP A 207 14.09 14.29 8.04
N SER A 208 13.42 13.14 8.27
CA SER A 208 13.24 12.13 7.22
C SER A 208 12.39 12.66 6.06
N ILE A 209 11.40 13.52 6.36
CA ILE A 209 10.59 14.17 5.35
C ILE A 209 11.44 15.12 4.50
N ARG A 210 12.26 15.95 5.16
CA ARG A 210 13.20 16.86 4.46
C ARG A 210 14.18 16.10 3.57
N GLU A 211 14.77 15.05 4.12
CA GLU A 211 15.72 14.20 3.40
C GLU A 211 15.05 13.57 2.17
N THR A 212 13.85 13.02 2.34
CA THR A 212 13.08 12.43 1.24
C THR A 212 12.81 13.44 0.13
N LEU A 213 12.28 14.62 0.46
CA LEU A 213 11.96 15.66 -0.52
C LEU A 213 13.20 16.28 -1.19
N ALA A 214 14.35 16.27 -0.51
CA ALA A 214 15.62 16.72 -1.07
C ALA A 214 16.25 15.67 -2.02
N ALA A 215 16.19 14.40 -1.64
CA ALA A 215 16.78 13.31 -2.41
C ALA A 215 15.90 12.93 -3.63
N LEU A 216 14.57 13.01 -3.47
CA LEU A 216 13.56 12.58 -4.45
C LEU A 216 12.66 13.75 -4.89
N PRO A 217 13.19 14.72 -5.67
CA PRO A 217 12.43 15.93 -6.04
C PRO A 217 11.22 15.66 -6.93
N MET A 218 11.07 14.44 -7.48
CA MET A 218 9.89 13.99 -8.22
C MET A 218 8.74 13.58 -7.30
N VAL A 219 8.96 13.44 -5.99
CA VAL A 219 7.90 13.11 -5.04
C VAL A 219 6.95 14.30 -4.89
N GLU A 220 5.70 14.06 -5.20
CA GLU A 220 4.64 15.07 -5.22
C GLU A 220 3.67 14.93 -4.05
N ARG A 221 3.65 13.77 -3.37
CA ARG A 221 2.75 13.41 -2.30
C ARG A 221 3.50 12.56 -1.26
N LEU A 222 3.16 12.69 0.00
CA LEU A 222 3.79 11.92 1.08
C LEU A 222 2.83 10.85 1.61
N GLY A 223 3.27 9.60 1.64
CA GLY A 223 2.64 8.55 2.44
C GLY A 223 2.87 8.86 3.91
N HIS A 224 1.81 8.87 4.71
CA HIS A 224 1.74 9.29 6.10
C HIS A 224 2.10 10.77 6.31
N GLY A 225 3.37 11.13 6.46
CA GLY A 225 3.83 12.49 6.71
C GLY A 225 3.49 13.04 8.11
N VAL A 226 2.89 12.24 8.98
CA VAL A 226 2.25 12.66 10.24
C VAL A 226 3.23 13.25 11.27
N ARG A 227 4.51 12.86 11.21
CA ARG A 227 5.55 13.43 12.08
C ARG A 227 5.94 14.88 11.70
N ALA A 228 5.47 15.39 10.56
CA ALA A 228 5.66 16.80 10.21
C ALA A 228 5.14 17.75 11.31
N ILE A 229 4.08 17.34 12.03
CA ILE A 229 3.49 18.12 13.14
C ILE A 229 4.49 18.48 14.23
N GLN A 230 5.58 17.71 14.35
CA GLN A 230 6.64 17.96 15.37
C GLN A 230 7.52 19.17 15.02
N ASP A 231 7.41 19.69 13.78
CA ASP A 231 8.17 20.87 13.32
C ASP A 231 7.24 21.87 12.60
N PRO A 232 6.78 22.92 13.29
CA PRO A 232 5.90 23.92 12.70
C PRO A 232 6.50 24.66 11.48
N ALA A 233 7.83 24.74 11.37
CA ALA A 233 8.48 25.36 10.22
C ALA A 233 8.37 24.45 8.98
N LEU A 234 8.53 23.14 9.16
CA LEU A 234 8.31 22.16 8.11
C LEU A 234 6.84 22.15 7.68
N VAL A 235 5.90 22.14 8.61
CA VAL A 235 4.45 22.18 8.28
C VAL A 235 4.14 23.40 7.41
N LYS A 236 4.68 24.57 7.76
CA LYS A 236 4.50 25.80 6.96
C LYS A 236 5.10 25.64 5.55
N GLU A 237 6.32 25.14 5.44
CA GLU A 237 6.99 24.88 4.15
C GLU A 237 6.15 23.95 3.26
N LEU A 238 5.69 22.82 3.81
CA LEU A 238 4.91 21.84 3.07
C LEU A 238 3.55 22.41 2.63
N ALA A 239 2.91 23.23 3.47
CA ALA A 239 1.68 23.92 3.14
C ALA A 239 1.88 24.95 1.99
N GLU A 240 2.97 25.74 2.03
CA GLU A 240 3.33 26.70 0.97
C GLU A 240 3.59 25.97 -0.36
N ARG A 241 4.26 24.82 -0.31
CA ARG A 241 4.51 23.93 -1.46
C ARG A 241 3.27 23.13 -1.90
N LYS A 242 2.20 23.13 -1.10
CA LYS A 242 0.97 22.35 -1.32
C LYS A 242 1.22 20.87 -1.49
N ILE A 243 2.11 20.29 -0.70
CA ILE A 243 2.39 18.87 -0.70
C ILE A 243 1.23 18.13 -0.01
N PRO A 244 0.50 17.24 -0.70
CA PRO A 244 -0.56 16.44 -0.09
C PRO A 244 0.03 15.32 0.77
N PHE A 245 -0.72 14.92 1.80
CA PHE A 245 -0.40 13.79 2.67
C PHE A 245 -1.47 12.72 2.54
N GLU A 246 -1.06 11.46 2.52
CA GLU A 246 -1.92 10.29 2.64
C GLU A 246 -1.97 9.85 4.11
N VAL A 247 -2.73 10.57 4.91
CA VAL A 247 -2.81 10.33 6.34
C VAL A 247 -3.62 9.06 6.63
N CYS A 248 -3.04 8.12 7.37
CA CYS A 248 -3.61 6.80 7.67
C CYS A 248 -3.87 6.64 9.17
N PRO A 249 -4.89 7.29 9.76
CA PRO A 249 -5.09 7.31 11.21
C PRO A 249 -5.28 5.92 11.81
N GLY A 250 -6.04 5.04 11.13
CA GLY A 250 -6.27 3.67 11.58
C GLY A 250 -4.98 2.88 11.71
N SER A 251 -4.13 2.91 10.67
CA SER A 251 -2.81 2.28 10.67
C SER A 251 -1.91 2.87 11.75
N ASN A 252 -1.83 4.20 11.82
CA ASN A 252 -0.95 4.88 12.78
C ASN A 252 -1.29 4.55 14.24
N ILE A 253 -2.56 4.32 14.57
CA ILE A 253 -2.99 3.90 15.90
C ILE A 253 -2.72 2.41 16.11
N ALA A 254 -3.09 1.56 15.14
CA ALA A 254 -2.90 0.12 15.23
C ALA A 254 -1.41 -0.26 15.38
N LEU A 255 -0.53 0.48 14.70
CA LEU A 255 0.91 0.31 14.76
C LEU A 255 1.58 1.11 15.90
N LYS A 256 0.82 1.84 16.72
CA LYS A 256 1.33 2.64 17.85
C LYS A 256 2.28 3.78 17.43
N VAL A 257 2.16 4.28 16.22
CA VAL A 257 2.79 5.54 15.80
C VAL A 257 2.29 6.69 16.67
N PHE A 258 0.99 6.69 16.94
CA PHE A 258 0.34 7.49 17.97
C PHE A 258 -0.38 6.58 18.96
N PRO A 259 -0.38 6.88 20.26
CA PRO A 259 -0.98 6.00 21.25
C PRO A 259 -2.52 5.99 21.21
N THR A 260 -3.13 7.11 20.86
CA THR A 260 -4.60 7.26 20.79
C THR A 260 -5.04 8.14 19.61
N PRO A 261 -6.30 8.04 19.17
CA PRO A 261 -6.84 8.93 18.13
C PRO A 261 -6.78 10.42 18.51
N GLU A 262 -6.94 10.76 19.80
CA GLU A 262 -6.92 12.13 20.29
C GLU A 262 -5.51 12.77 20.23
N GLU A 263 -4.48 11.93 20.24
CA GLU A 263 -3.08 12.36 20.11
C GLU A 263 -2.57 12.32 18.66
N HIS A 264 -3.39 11.82 17.75
CA HIS A 264 -3.03 11.76 16.33
C HIS A 264 -2.93 13.17 15.73
N ALA A 265 -1.95 13.38 14.81
CA ALA A 265 -1.66 14.66 14.16
C ALA A 265 -2.80 15.13 13.25
#